data_84c139a380dea177e721c7d24989ab90
#
_entry.id   84c139a380dea177e721c7d24989ab90
#
_cell.length_a   1.000
_cell.length_b   1.000
_cell.length_c   1.000
_cell.angle_alpha   90.00
_cell.angle_beta   90.00
_cell.angle_gamma   90.00
#
_symmetry.space_group_name_H-M   'P 1'
#
loop_
_entity.id
_entity.type
_entity.pdbx_description
1 polymer ?
#
loop_
_entity_poly.entity_id
_entity_poly.type
_entity_poly.pdbx_seq_one_letter_code
_entity_poly.pdbx_strand_id
1 'polypeptide(L)' 'MIEDLYKQKKSLELSWEQEHLKEGRYTLEMTRIDHAIKEIITQIKLEEARLEDLKIKISASRPEVSVAT' A
#
# COMPACT_ATOMS: atom_id res chain seq x y z
N MET A 1 8.63 -2.15 7.57
CA MET A 1 8.00 -3.36 7.05
C MET A 1 6.64 -3.06 6.48
N ILE A 2 6.13 -3.95 5.68
CA ILE A 2 4.86 -3.73 4.99
C ILE A 2 3.69 -3.55 5.95
N GLU A 3 3.72 -4.25 7.07
CA GLU A 3 2.68 -4.12 8.09
C GLU A 3 2.61 -2.70 8.65
N ASP A 4 3.75 -2.08 8.84
CA ASP A 4 3.80 -0.70 9.33
C ASP A 4 3.21 0.26 8.29
N LEU A 5 3.44 -0.02 7.01
CA LEU A 5 2.89 0.78 5.94
C LEU A 5 1.36 0.70 5.92
N TYR A 6 0.81 -0.49 6.12
CA TYR A 6 -0.64 -0.65 6.20
C TYR A 6 -1.24 0.06 7.40
N LYS A 7 -0.54 0.02 8.54
CA LYS A 7 -0.98 0.75 9.73
C LYS A 7 -0.98 2.25 9.50
N GLN A 8 0.07 2.76 8.88
CA GLN A 8 0.16 4.19 8.55
C GLN A 8 -0.96 4.59 7.59
N LYS A 9 -1.20 3.77 6.58
CA LYS A 9 -2.27 4.03 5.62
C LYS A 9 -3.62 4.12 6.32
N LYS A 10 -3.92 3.17 7.18
CA LYS A 10 -5.18 3.13 7.91
C LYS A 10 -5.33 4.35 8.83
N SER A 11 -4.27 4.74 9.50
CA SER A 11 -4.26 5.91 10.37
C SER A 11 -4.57 7.18 9.57
N LEU A 12 -3.96 7.31 8.39
CA LEU A 12 -4.20 8.45 7.51
C LEU A 12 -5.62 8.46 6.98
N GLU A 13 -6.14 7.30 6.63
CA GLU A 13 -7.53 7.19 6.17
C GLU A 13 -8.52 7.62 7.24
N LEU A 14 -8.27 7.24 8.49
CA LEU A 14 -9.10 7.66 9.61
C LEU A 14 -9.02 9.16 9.81
N SER A 15 -7.83 9.73 9.73
CA SER A 15 -7.65 11.18 9.85
C SER A 15 -8.39 11.92 8.75
N TRP A 16 -8.32 11.43 7.54
CA TRP A 16 -9.02 12.00 6.40
C TRP A 16 -10.55 11.99 6.64
N GLU A 17 -11.04 10.85 7.10
CA GLU A 17 -12.46 10.67 7.35
C GLU A 17 -12.96 11.60 8.46
N GLN A 18 -12.18 11.71 9.54
CA GLN A 18 -12.52 12.62 10.64
C GLN A 18 -12.56 14.07 10.17
N GLU A 19 -11.59 14.47 9.37
CA GLU A 19 -11.56 15.83 8.83
C GLU A 19 -12.76 16.08 7.93
N HIS A 20 -13.11 15.10 7.09
CA HIS A 20 -14.26 15.21 6.20
C HIS A 20 -15.56 15.34 6.99
N LEU A 21 -15.73 14.55 8.03
CA LEU A 21 -16.92 14.62 8.89
C LEU A 21 -17.00 15.95 9.63
N LYS A 22 -15.86 16.46 10.05
CA LYS A 22 -15.80 17.71 10.80
C LYS A 22 -16.11 18.91 9.92
N GLU A 23 -15.47 18.97 8.75
CA GLU A 23 -15.58 20.12 7.86
C GLU A 23 -16.77 20.05 6.91
N GLY A 24 -17.22 18.84 6.60
CA GLY A 24 -18.32 18.63 5.65
C GLY A 24 -17.96 18.95 4.20
N ARG A 25 -16.68 19.13 3.92
CA ARG A 25 -16.21 19.44 2.57
C ARG A 25 -14.74 19.04 2.46
N TYR A 26 -14.24 19.02 1.23
CA TYR A 26 -12.85 18.73 0.95
C TYR A 26 -11.98 19.93 1.32
N THR A 27 -11.03 19.72 2.23
CA THR A 27 -10.17 20.79 2.73
C THR A 27 -8.75 20.61 2.25
N LEU A 28 -7.92 21.65 2.43
CA LEU A 28 -6.51 21.60 2.11
C LEU A 28 -5.80 20.51 2.94
N GLU A 29 -6.21 20.36 4.19
CA GLU A 29 -5.66 19.33 5.06
C GLU A 29 -5.94 17.93 4.49
N MET A 30 -7.14 17.74 3.97
CA MET A 30 -7.50 16.47 3.32
C MET A 30 -6.64 16.20 2.09
N THR A 31 -6.28 17.24 1.36
CA THR A 31 -5.37 17.12 0.22
C THR A 31 -4.00 16.61 0.68
N ARG A 32 -3.49 17.13 1.77
CA ARG A 32 -2.21 16.68 2.32
C ARG A 32 -2.26 15.23 2.77
N ILE A 33 -3.34 14.87 3.46
CA ILE A 33 -3.54 13.50 3.92
C ILE A 33 -3.65 12.57 2.71
N ASP A 34 -4.37 12.97 1.70
CA ASP A 34 -4.52 12.19 0.47
C ASP A 34 -3.17 11.95 -0.21
N HIS A 35 -2.33 12.97 -0.27
CA HIS A 35 -0.97 12.83 -0.79
C HIS A 35 -0.17 11.80 -0.01
N ALA A 36 -0.23 11.87 1.31
CA ALA A 36 0.48 10.94 2.17
C ALA A 36 -0.01 9.51 1.96
N ILE A 37 -1.32 9.33 1.81
CA ILE A 37 -1.91 8.02 1.54
C ILE A 37 -1.37 7.47 0.21
N LYS A 38 -1.33 8.29 -0.82
CA LYS A 38 -0.83 7.88 -2.13
C LYS A 38 0.64 7.45 -2.08
N GLU A 39 1.45 8.17 -1.32
CA GLU A 39 2.85 7.81 -1.15
C GLU A 39 2.99 6.47 -0.45
N ILE A 40 2.19 6.23 0.58
CA ILE A 40 2.22 4.96 1.30
C ILE A 40 1.75 3.83 0.41
N ILE A 41 0.71 4.05 -0.38
CA ILE A 41 0.24 3.04 -1.33
C ILE A 41 1.34 2.68 -2.33
N THR A 42 2.08 3.68 -2.81
CA THR A 42 3.22 3.46 -3.70
C THR A 42 4.28 2.59 -3.03
N GLN A 43 4.61 2.89 -1.77
CA GLN A 43 5.59 2.10 -1.02
C GLN A 43 5.10 0.68 -0.80
N ILE A 44 3.82 0.50 -0.50
CA ILE A 44 3.24 -0.82 -0.33
C ILE A 44 3.37 -1.62 -1.64
N LYS A 45 3.06 -1.00 -2.76
CA LYS A 45 3.18 -1.65 -4.06
C LYS A 45 4.61 -2.07 -4.36
N LEU A 46 5.58 -1.22 -4.01
CA LEU A 46 6.99 -1.54 -4.20
C LEU A 46 7.42 -2.72 -3.33
N GLU A 47 6.98 -2.74 -2.08
CA GLU A 47 7.30 -3.85 -1.18
C GLU A 47 6.66 -5.15 -1.64
N GLU A 48 5.40 -5.07 -2.08
CA GLU A 48 4.71 -6.25 -2.60
C GLU A 48 5.36 -6.77 -3.87
N ALA A 49 5.79 -5.88 -4.74
CA ALA A 49 6.49 -6.26 -5.95
C ALA A 49 7.82 -6.94 -5.64
N ARG A 50 8.51 -6.47 -4.62
CA ARG A 50 9.77 -7.08 -4.18
C ARG A 50 9.54 -8.49 -3.64
N LEU A 51 8.50 -8.67 -2.83
CA LEU A 51 8.15 -9.98 -2.31
C LEU A 51 7.73 -10.93 -3.42
N GLU A 52 6.98 -10.43 -4.38
CA GLU A 52 6.56 -11.19 -5.54
C GLU A 52 7.76 -11.63 -6.36
N ASP A 53 8.72 -10.74 -6.54
CA ASP A 53 9.95 -11.02 -7.27
C ASP A 53 10.74 -12.16 -6.60
N LEU A 54 10.82 -12.12 -5.28
CA LEU A 54 11.49 -13.19 -4.55
C LEU A 54 10.77 -14.52 -4.71
N LYS A 55 9.44 -14.50 -4.69
CA LYS A 55 8.64 -15.70 -4.92
C LYS A 55 8.87 -16.27 -6.31
N ILE A 56 8.92 -15.42 -7.30
CA ILE A 56 9.17 -15.83 -8.67
C ILE A 56 10.54 -16.48 -8.80
N LYS A 57 11.56 -15.91 -8.17
CA LYS A 57 12.91 -16.47 -8.18
C LYS A 57 12.96 -17.84 -7.56
N ILE A 58 12.29 -18.01 -6.43
CA ILE A 58 12.23 -19.30 -5.75
C ILE A 58 11.50 -20.32 -6.60
N SER A 59 10.39 -19.92 -7.20
CA SER A 59 9.61 -20.79 -8.07
C SER A 59 10.41 -21.19 -9.33
N ALA A 60 11.12 -20.25 -9.90
CA ALA A 60 11.90 -20.49 -11.11
C ALA A 60 13.02 -21.50 -10.90
N SER A 61 13.48 -21.66 -9.67
CA SER A 61 14.50 -22.65 -9.36
C SER A 61 13.95 -24.06 -9.24
N ARG A 62 12.64 -24.24 -9.32
CA ARG A 62 12.00 -25.55 -9.28
C ARG A 62 11.52 -25.95 -10.66
N PRO A 63 12.07 -27.04 -11.21
CA PRO A 63 11.70 -27.43 -12.57
C PRO A 63 10.24 -27.81 -12.74
N GLU A 64 9.63 -28.35 -11.73
CA GLU A 64 8.23 -28.79 -11.82
C GLU A 64 7.23 -27.65 -11.97
N VAL A 65 7.63 -26.45 -11.68
CA VAL A 65 6.72 -25.31 -11.74
C VAL A 65 6.31 -25.02 -13.18
N SER A 66 7.20 -25.24 -14.11
CA SER A 66 6.93 -24.93 -15.50
C SER A 66 5.87 -25.84 -16.12
N VAL A 67 5.59 -26.92 -15.47
CA VAL A 67 4.65 -27.93 -16.00
C VAL A 67 3.20 -27.49 -15.83
N ALA A 68 2.97 -26.53 -15.00
CA ALA A 68 1.61 -26.08 -14.71
C ALA A 68 0.85 -25.59 -15.94
N THR A 69 1.52 -25.38 -17.02
CA THR A 69 0.89 -24.93 -18.25
C THR A 69 0.24 -26.04 -19.04
#